data_a55b545b578c9e38ede2acc6d2900144
#
_entry.id   a55b545b578c9e38ede2acc6d2900144
#
_cell.length_a   1.000
_cell.length_b   1.000
_cell.length_c   1.000
_cell.angle_alpha   90.00
_cell.angle_beta   90.00
_cell.angle_gamma   90.00
#
_symmetry.space_group_name_H-M   'P 1'
#
loop_
_entity.id
_entity.type
_entity.pdbx_description
1 polymer ?
#
loop_
_entity_poly.entity_id
_entity_poly.type
_entity_poly.pdbx_seq_one_letter_code
_entity_poly.pdbx_strand_id
1 'polypeptide(L)'
;MIWLSRIGCCRGFGIQSPWAYSLVRYVINEHYPYYAYERLAKDFPEADAVRRKMGEFFLRLANHAQPEMVVAVGFDDEDMKRDKAYFRAGCNSLRWTGIGPCDADPALETLGNAPGTHLLHANAPAIDAEWLTEAVKRLRTGDFVVVDRLNYNKAVWQDVVRRLQNIVSFDMYYCGLVYVDPKRYKQNYKINF
;
A
#
# COMPACT_ATOMS: atom_id res chain seq x y z
N MET A 1 -21.45 -6.17 3.94
CA MET A 1 -21.84 -5.12 4.93
C MET A 1 -20.67 -4.55 5.73
N ILE A 2 -19.46 -4.60 5.18
CA ILE A 2 -18.22 -4.12 5.83
C ILE A 2 -18.24 -2.60 6.00
N TRP A 3 -18.77 -1.89 5.01
CA TRP A 3 -18.89 -0.43 5.05
C TRP A 3 -19.68 0.07 6.27
N LEU A 4 -20.78 -0.60 6.62
CA LEU A 4 -21.59 -0.24 7.79
C LEU A 4 -20.83 -0.42 9.11
N SER A 5 -20.00 -1.45 9.23
CA SER A 5 -19.21 -1.68 10.45
C SER A 5 -18.08 -0.67 10.65
N ARG A 6 -17.75 0.07 9.60
CA ARG A 6 -16.69 1.09 9.58
C ARG A 6 -17.22 2.51 9.36
N ILE A 7 -18.53 2.72 9.43
CA ILE A 7 -19.14 4.04 9.18
C ILE A 7 -18.63 5.12 10.14
N GLY A 8 -18.29 4.75 11.37
CA GLY A 8 -17.67 5.62 12.36
C GLY A 8 -16.18 5.91 12.13
N CYS A 9 -15.53 5.19 11.19
CA CYS A 9 -14.10 5.32 10.88
C CYS A 9 -13.88 6.22 9.64
N CYS A 10 -14.70 7.25 9.45
CA CYS A 10 -14.86 7.93 8.18
C CYS A 10 -13.77 8.94 7.85
N ARG A 11 -13.25 8.83 6.63
CA ARG A 11 -12.79 9.93 5.75
C ARG A 11 -11.91 11.00 6.41
N GLY A 12 -11.13 10.64 7.45
CA GLY A 12 -10.26 11.58 8.15
C GLY A 12 -10.90 12.30 9.33
N PHE A 13 -12.19 12.12 9.62
CA PHE A 13 -12.80 12.69 10.81
C PHE A 13 -12.16 12.13 12.09
N GLY A 14 -11.72 13.02 13.00
CA GLY A 14 -11.02 12.62 14.23
C GLY A 14 -9.50 12.41 14.06
N ILE A 15 -8.94 12.56 12.86
CA ILE A 15 -7.49 12.54 12.65
C ILE A 15 -6.91 13.90 13.03
N GLN A 16 -6.16 13.95 14.13
CA GLN A 16 -5.54 15.19 14.62
C GLN A 16 -4.27 15.60 13.87
N SER A 17 -3.56 14.62 13.27
CA SER A 17 -2.36 14.89 12.48
C SER A 17 -2.73 15.53 11.13
N PRO A 18 -2.32 16.78 10.82
CA PRO A 18 -2.62 17.42 9.53
C PRO A 18 -2.10 16.63 8.34
N TRP A 19 -0.91 16.02 8.48
CA TRP A 19 -0.32 15.18 7.44
C TRP A 19 -1.15 13.91 7.20
N ALA A 20 -1.51 13.17 8.26
CA ALA A 20 -2.33 11.97 8.13
C ALA A 20 -3.73 12.30 7.60
N TYR A 21 -4.32 13.42 8.02
CA TYR A 21 -5.57 13.91 7.46
C TYR A 21 -5.47 14.17 5.96
N SER A 22 -4.41 14.88 5.53
CA SER A 22 -4.18 15.14 4.11
C SER A 22 -4.02 13.86 3.30
N LEU A 23 -3.24 12.88 3.80
CA LEU A 23 -3.08 11.59 3.14
C LEU A 23 -4.41 10.84 3.00
N VAL A 24 -5.22 10.82 4.07
CA VAL A 24 -6.53 10.18 4.03
C VAL A 24 -7.47 10.91 3.07
N ARG A 25 -7.49 12.23 3.08
CA ARG A 25 -8.43 13.03 2.30
C ARG A 25 -8.11 13.05 0.81
N TYR A 26 -6.81 13.21 0.47
CA TYR A 26 -6.37 13.51 -0.89
C TYR A 26 -5.66 12.35 -1.60
N VAL A 27 -5.46 11.21 -0.91
CA VAL A 27 -4.85 10.02 -1.51
C VAL A 27 -5.74 8.80 -1.30
N ILE A 28 -6.06 8.46 -0.04
CA ILE A 28 -6.84 7.25 0.26
C ILE A 28 -8.29 7.42 -0.23
N ASN A 29 -8.98 8.45 0.21
CA ASN A 29 -10.40 8.71 -0.09
C ASN A 29 -10.62 9.79 -1.17
N GLU A 30 -9.66 9.96 -2.08
CA GLU A 30 -9.83 10.81 -3.25
C GLU A 30 -10.84 10.19 -4.22
N HIS A 31 -11.77 11.01 -4.70
CA HIS A 31 -12.86 10.57 -5.59
C HIS A 31 -12.83 11.25 -6.96
N TYR A 32 -11.88 12.17 -7.21
CA TYR A 32 -11.78 12.77 -8.54
C TYR A 32 -11.37 11.75 -9.58
N PRO A 33 -12.00 11.75 -10.77
CA PRO A 33 -11.64 10.85 -11.84
C PRO A 33 -10.28 11.27 -12.44
N TYR A 34 -9.31 10.38 -12.37
CA TYR A 34 -8.06 10.55 -13.10
C TYR A 34 -8.23 10.05 -14.54
N TYR A 35 -7.62 10.75 -15.48
CA TYR A 35 -7.71 10.43 -16.91
C TYR A 35 -7.29 8.98 -17.25
N ALA A 36 -6.42 8.38 -16.44
CA ALA A 36 -5.94 7.01 -16.65
C ALA A 36 -6.95 5.92 -16.22
N TYR A 37 -7.96 6.24 -15.40
CA TYR A 37 -8.86 5.23 -14.84
C TYR A 37 -9.66 4.49 -15.92
N GLU A 38 -10.26 5.21 -16.87
CA GLU A 38 -11.06 4.60 -17.94
C GLU A 38 -10.19 3.70 -18.84
N ARG A 39 -8.97 4.14 -19.16
CA ARG A 39 -8.05 3.35 -19.96
C ARG A 39 -7.66 2.07 -19.22
N LEU A 40 -7.23 2.17 -17.96
CA LEU A 40 -6.81 1.03 -17.15
C LEU A 40 -7.96 0.05 -16.89
N ALA A 41 -9.19 0.54 -16.72
CA ALA A 41 -10.36 -0.33 -16.61
C ALA A 41 -10.64 -1.11 -17.91
N LYS A 42 -10.32 -0.56 -19.08
CA LYS A 42 -10.42 -1.24 -20.39
C LYS A 42 -9.26 -2.22 -20.61
N ASP A 43 -8.05 -1.87 -20.14
CA ASP A 43 -6.87 -2.72 -20.26
C ASP A 43 -6.95 -3.98 -19.36
N PHE A 44 -7.74 -3.90 -18.26
CA PHE A 44 -7.92 -4.98 -17.28
C PHE A 44 -9.42 -5.21 -16.98
N PRO A 45 -10.20 -5.68 -17.96
CA PRO A 45 -11.67 -5.83 -17.83
C PRO A 45 -12.08 -6.92 -16.83
N GLU A 46 -11.21 -7.89 -16.57
CA GLU A 46 -11.40 -8.99 -15.62
C GLU A 46 -11.34 -8.54 -14.15
N ALA A 47 -10.78 -7.35 -13.88
CA ALA A 47 -10.68 -6.83 -12.53
C ALA A 47 -12.07 -6.54 -11.93
N ASP A 48 -12.37 -7.13 -10.78
CA ASP A 48 -13.58 -6.81 -10.03
C ASP A 48 -13.56 -5.37 -9.47
N ALA A 49 -14.68 -4.95 -8.89
CA ALA A 49 -14.80 -3.60 -8.33
C ALA A 49 -13.77 -3.30 -7.23
N VAL A 50 -13.38 -4.31 -6.44
CA VAL A 50 -12.38 -4.15 -5.37
C VAL A 50 -11.00 -3.99 -5.98
N ARG A 51 -10.64 -4.83 -6.96
CA ARG A 51 -9.34 -4.75 -7.65
C ARG A 51 -9.19 -3.44 -8.41
N ARG A 52 -10.23 -2.96 -9.08
CA ARG A 52 -10.23 -1.63 -9.72
C ARG A 52 -10.01 -0.51 -8.71
N LYS A 53 -10.76 -0.51 -7.62
CA LYS A 53 -10.61 0.47 -6.55
C LYS A 53 -9.22 0.47 -5.93
N MET A 54 -8.64 -0.73 -5.74
CA MET A 54 -7.26 -0.86 -5.25
C MET A 54 -6.26 -0.30 -6.26
N GLY A 55 -6.39 -0.61 -7.53
CA GLY A 55 -5.55 -0.05 -8.59
C GLY A 55 -5.62 1.48 -8.64
N GLU A 56 -6.81 2.06 -8.58
CA GLU A 56 -6.99 3.52 -8.50
C GLU A 56 -6.28 4.13 -7.28
N PHE A 57 -6.33 3.45 -6.14
CA PHE A 57 -5.57 3.86 -4.96
C PHE A 57 -4.06 3.76 -5.19
N PHE A 58 -3.55 2.71 -5.84
CA PHE A 58 -2.13 2.56 -6.17
C PHE A 58 -1.64 3.69 -7.07
N LEU A 59 -2.44 4.09 -8.07
CA LEU A 59 -2.13 5.24 -8.91
C LEU A 59 -1.99 6.52 -8.07
N ARG A 60 -2.97 6.81 -7.21
CA ARG A 60 -2.95 8.01 -6.36
C ARG A 60 -1.78 8.01 -5.39
N LEU A 61 -1.50 6.84 -4.79
CA LEU A 61 -0.36 6.69 -3.86
C LEU A 61 0.97 6.91 -4.58
N ALA A 62 1.15 6.34 -5.77
CA ALA A 62 2.36 6.54 -6.58
C ALA A 62 2.51 8.01 -7.01
N ASN A 63 1.41 8.66 -7.40
CA ASN A 63 1.41 10.08 -7.74
C ASN A 63 1.79 10.97 -6.53
N HIS A 64 1.36 10.60 -5.33
CA HIS A 64 1.68 11.32 -4.11
C HIS A 64 3.11 11.07 -3.63
N ALA A 65 3.53 9.80 -3.58
CA ALA A 65 4.81 9.39 -3.01
C ALA A 65 5.99 9.57 -3.98
N GLN A 66 5.73 9.57 -5.30
CA GLN A 66 6.74 9.62 -6.36
C GLN A 66 7.92 8.66 -6.09
N PRO A 67 7.65 7.34 -5.89
CA PRO A 67 8.70 6.40 -5.53
C PRO A 67 9.67 6.20 -6.70
N GLU A 68 10.96 6.13 -6.41
CA GLU A 68 11.97 5.74 -7.42
C GLU A 68 11.87 4.25 -7.75
N MET A 69 11.42 3.44 -6.78
CA MET A 69 11.25 2.01 -6.97
C MET A 69 10.02 1.47 -6.24
N VAL A 70 9.31 0.57 -6.91
CA VAL A 70 8.30 -0.30 -6.30
C VAL A 70 8.82 -1.73 -6.30
N VAL A 71 8.80 -2.37 -5.12
CA VAL A 71 9.10 -3.79 -4.94
C VAL A 71 7.78 -4.50 -4.64
N ALA A 72 7.33 -5.34 -5.57
CA ALA A 72 6.10 -6.12 -5.43
C ALA A 72 6.43 -7.57 -5.07
N VAL A 73 5.78 -8.11 -4.03
CA VAL A 73 6.11 -9.42 -3.47
C VAL A 73 4.86 -10.28 -3.29
N GLY A 74 4.93 -11.51 -3.76
CA GLY A 74 3.93 -12.53 -3.46
C GLY A 74 2.70 -12.52 -4.37
N PHE A 75 2.73 -11.82 -5.50
CA PHE A 75 1.65 -11.77 -6.48
C PHE A 75 1.92 -12.70 -7.66
N ASP A 76 0.86 -13.15 -8.31
CA ASP A 76 0.95 -13.80 -9.63
C ASP A 76 1.22 -12.77 -10.75
N ASP A 77 1.50 -13.27 -11.95
CA ASP A 77 1.89 -12.46 -13.09
C ASP A 77 0.77 -11.50 -13.55
N GLU A 78 -0.49 -11.90 -13.45
CA GLU A 78 -1.63 -11.06 -13.85
C GLU A 78 -1.82 -9.89 -12.89
N ASP A 79 -1.79 -10.16 -11.59
CA ASP A 79 -1.82 -9.13 -10.56
C ASP A 79 -0.63 -8.18 -10.69
N MET A 80 0.58 -8.72 -10.87
CA MET A 80 1.78 -7.90 -11.06
C MET A 80 1.69 -7.00 -12.28
N LYS A 81 1.18 -7.51 -13.40
CA LYS A 81 1.01 -6.74 -14.63
C LYS A 81 0.01 -5.60 -14.44
N ARG A 82 -1.14 -5.90 -13.84
CA ARG A 82 -2.20 -4.92 -13.56
C ARG A 82 -1.69 -3.85 -12.59
N ASP A 83 -1.18 -4.25 -11.45
CA ASP A 83 -0.81 -3.32 -10.38
C ASP A 83 0.36 -2.42 -10.81
N LYS A 84 1.34 -2.98 -11.55
CA LYS A 84 2.42 -2.21 -12.20
C LYS A 84 1.88 -1.12 -13.13
N ALA A 85 0.83 -1.42 -13.90
CA ALA A 85 0.23 -0.44 -14.80
C ALA A 85 -0.39 0.74 -14.04
N TYR A 86 -1.10 0.46 -12.94
CA TYR A 86 -1.66 1.50 -12.07
C TYR A 86 -0.57 2.32 -11.37
N PHE A 87 0.45 1.69 -10.79
CA PHE A 87 1.57 2.41 -10.17
C PHE A 87 2.29 3.30 -11.17
N ARG A 88 2.55 2.80 -12.38
CA ARG A 88 3.19 3.59 -13.45
C ARG A 88 2.33 4.72 -14.00
N ALA A 89 1.03 4.60 -13.96
CA ALA A 89 0.14 5.69 -14.32
C ALA A 89 0.22 6.85 -13.31
N GLY A 90 0.56 6.58 -12.06
CA GLY A 90 0.80 7.60 -11.03
C GLY A 90 2.23 8.16 -11.02
N CYS A 91 3.22 7.32 -11.36
CA CYS A 91 4.64 7.70 -11.43
C CYS A 91 5.31 6.93 -12.55
N ASN A 92 5.46 7.54 -13.72
CA ASN A 92 5.94 6.87 -14.93
C ASN A 92 7.43 6.50 -14.89
N SER A 93 8.22 7.21 -14.09
CA SER A 93 9.68 7.03 -13.97
C SER A 93 10.06 5.90 -13.00
N LEU A 94 9.10 5.34 -12.24
CA LEU A 94 9.40 4.33 -11.23
C LEU A 94 10.01 3.05 -11.84
N ARG A 95 11.01 2.51 -11.16
CA ARG A 95 11.52 1.16 -11.41
C ARG A 95 10.61 0.14 -10.72
N TRP A 96 10.39 -0.99 -11.36
CA TRP A 96 9.55 -2.07 -10.83
C TRP A 96 10.34 -3.35 -10.69
N THR A 97 10.31 -3.93 -9.50
CA THR A 97 10.85 -5.27 -9.23
C THR A 97 9.70 -6.14 -8.73
N GLY A 98 9.38 -7.20 -9.47
CA GLY A 98 8.38 -8.20 -9.07
C GLY A 98 9.07 -9.46 -8.57
N ILE A 99 8.62 -9.98 -7.43
CA ILE A 99 9.12 -11.19 -6.78
C ILE A 99 7.92 -12.10 -6.52
N GLY A 100 7.98 -13.31 -7.06
CA GLY A 100 6.88 -14.26 -6.99
C GLY A 100 6.56 -14.76 -5.58
N PRO A 101 5.50 -15.56 -5.44
CA PRO A 101 4.99 -15.97 -4.13
C PRO A 101 5.88 -16.98 -3.38
N CYS A 102 6.84 -17.61 -4.07
CA CYS A 102 7.64 -18.69 -3.48
C CYS A 102 8.96 -18.25 -2.83
N ASP A 103 9.39 -17.02 -3.06
CA ASP A 103 10.68 -16.54 -2.56
C ASP A 103 10.63 -15.02 -2.31
N ALA A 104 10.37 -14.65 -1.08
CA ALA A 104 10.27 -13.23 -0.70
C ALA A 104 11.62 -12.62 -0.24
N ASP A 105 12.65 -13.43 0.02
CA ASP A 105 13.92 -12.98 0.59
C ASP A 105 14.71 -12.02 -0.31
N PRO A 106 14.77 -12.19 -1.65
CA PRO A 106 15.42 -11.23 -2.54
C PRO A 106 14.88 -9.80 -2.44
N ALA A 107 13.61 -9.64 -2.01
CA ALA A 107 13.05 -8.31 -1.78
C ALA A 107 13.75 -7.57 -0.64
N LEU A 108 14.16 -8.29 0.40
CA LEU A 108 14.85 -7.71 1.55
C LEU A 108 16.21 -7.12 1.15
N GLU A 109 16.95 -7.80 0.28
CA GLU A 109 18.22 -7.30 -0.26
C GLU A 109 17.99 -6.07 -1.14
N THR A 110 16.98 -6.13 -2.00
CA THR A 110 16.63 -5.03 -2.89
C THR A 110 16.27 -3.76 -2.10
N LEU A 111 15.44 -3.88 -1.07
CA LEU A 111 15.03 -2.76 -0.22
C LEU A 111 16.21 -2.17 0.58
N GLY A 112 17.12 -3.01 1.04
CA GLY A 112 18.28 -2.56 1.84
C GLY A 112 19.34 -1.80 1.02
N ASN A 113 19.52 -2.16 -0.24
CA ASN A 113 20.64 -1.71 -1.06
C ASN A 113 20.28 -0.62 -2.08
N ALA A 114 19.03 -0.49 -2.48
CA ALA A 114 18.63 0.48 -3.50
C ALA A 114 18.64 1.91 -2.97
N PRO A 115 19.13 2.89 -3.74
CA PRO A 115 19.00 4.32 -3.41
C PRO A 115 17.58 4.82 -3.63
N GLY A 116 17.26 5.98 -3.05
CA GLY A 116 16.02 6.70 -3.29
C GLY A 116 14.86 6.30 -2.40
N THR A 117 13.66 6.73 -2.78
CA THR A 117 12.40 6.42 -2.07
C THR A 117 11.79 5.13 -2.58
N HIS A 118 11.28 4.32 -1.67
CA HIS A 118 10.75 3.00 -1.99
C HIS A 118 9.27 2.88 -1.63
N LEU A 119 8.58 2.04 -2.39
CA LEU A 119 7.27 1.54 -2.04
C LEU A 119 7.32 0.01 -2.09
N LEU A 120 7.10 -0.62 -0.94
CA LEU A 120 6.89 -2.05 -0.85
C LEU A 120 5.42 -2.36 -1.08
N HIS A 121 5.11 -3.23 -2.04
CA HIS A 121 3.78 -3.75 -2.31
C HIS A 121 3.76 -5.25 -2.02
N ALA A 122 3.14 -5.67 -0.93
CA ALA A 122 3.19 -7.02 -0.43
C ALA A 122 1.81 -7.68 -0.40
N ASN A 123 1.73 -8.94 -0.86
CA ASN A 123 0.51 -9.74 -0.82
C ASN A 123 0.39 -10.45 0.54
N ALA A 124 -0.55 -10.05 1.39
CA ALA A 124 -0.70 -10.59 2.75
C ALA A 124 -0.80 -12.13 2.85
N PRO A 125 -1.49 -12.85 1.96
CA PRO A 125 -1.49 -14.32 1.95
C PRO A 125 -0.14 -14.98 1.69
N ALA A 126 0.79 -14.30 1.03
CA ALA A 126 2.06 -14.88 0.58
C ALA A 126 3.25 -14.55 1.52
N ILE A 127 3.03 -13.76 2.55
CA ILE A 127 4.07 -13.32 3.49
C ILE A 127 3.63 -13.55 4.93
N ASP A 128 4.60 -13.63 5.84
CA ASP A 128 4.34 -13.66 7.27
C ASP A 128 4.68 -12.32 7.96
N ALA A 129 4.34 -12.22 9.25
CA ALA A 129 4.55 -11.01 10.02
C ALA A 129 6.02 -10.76 10.36
N GLU A 130 6.84 -11.79 10.42
CA GLU A 130 8.26 -11.68 10.71
C GLU A 130 8.99 -11.08 9.51
N TRP A 131 8.77 -11.65 8.34
CA TRP A 131 9.30 -11.13 7.09
C TRP A 131 8.89 -9.67 6.84
N LEU A 132 7.59 -9.37 6.99
CA LEU A 132 7.10 -8.00 6.77
C LEU A 132 7.68 -7.01 7.79
N THR A 133 7.84 -7.43 9.05
CA THR A 133 8.49 -6.60 10.08
C THR A 133 9.94 -6.31 9.70
N GLU A 134 10.68 -7.30 9.22
CA GLU A 134 12.06 -7.15 8.78
C GLU A 134 12.17 -6.26 7.53
N ALA A 135 11.25 -6.43 6.58
CA ALA A 135 11.18 -5.58 5.39
C ALA A 135 10.97 -4.10 5.76
N VAL A 136 10.04 -3.81 6.67
CA VAL A 136 9.78 -2.43 7.13
C VAL A 136 10.99 -1.81 7.82
N LYS A 137 11.76 -2.59 8.57
CA LYS A 137 12.99 -2.07 9.23
C LYS A 137 14.08 -1.64 8.24
N ARG A 138 14.07 -2.17 7.03
CA ARG A 138 15.02 -1.81 5.96
C ARG A 138 14.62 -0.58 5.19
N LEU A 139 13.38 -0.14 5.34
CA LEU A 139 12.84 1.05 4.72
C LEU A 139 13.30 2.32 5.45
N ARG A 140 13.24 3.43 4.73
CA ARG A 140 13.72 4.74 5.19
C ARG A 140 12.55 5.67 5.48
N THR A 141 12.85 6.78 6.12
CA THR A 141 11.88 7.87 6.29
C THR A 141 11.35 8.34 4.94
N GLY A 142 10.05 8.33 4.79
CA GLY A 142 9.37 8.71 3.55
C GLY A 142 8.88 7.54 2.71
N ASP A 143 9.34 6.32 3.02
CA ASP A 143 8.91 5.12 2.31
C ASP A 143 7.51 4.66 2.74
N PHE A 144 6.85 3.97 1.82
CA PHE A 144 5.52 3.41 2.03
C PHE A 144 5.53 1.89 1.90
N VAL A 145 4.64 1.25 2.66
CA VAL A 145 4.31 -0.18 2.50
C VAL A 145 2.82 -0.32 2.28
N VAL A 146 2.45 -0.97 1.20
CA VAL A 146 1.08 -1.43 0.94
C VAL A 146 1.02 -2.93 1.19
N VAL A 147 0.22 -3.36 2.16
CA VAL A 147 -0.09 -4.77 2.41
C VAL A 147 -1.46 -5.04 1.81
N ASP A 148 -1.48 -5.58 0.61
CA ASP A 148 -2.72 -5.87 -0.12
C ASP A 148 -3.36 -7.18 0.33
N ARG A 149 -4.66 -7.36 0.03
CA ARG A 149 -5.45 -8.55 0.38
C ARG A 149 -5.48 -8.84 1.89
N LEU A 150 -5.49 -7.78 2.66
CA LEU A 150 -5.47 -7.84 4.12
C LEU A 150 -6.66 -8.60 4.72
N ASN A 151 -7.80 -8.57 4.04
CA ASN A 151 -9.01 -9.29 4.41
C ASN A 151 -8.82 -10.82 4.42
N TYR A 152 -7.83 -11.36 3.72
CA TYR A 152 -7.50 -12.79 3.70
C TYR A 152 -6.48 -13.19 4.77
N ASN A 153 -5.67 -12.26 5.28
CA ASN A 153 -4.69 -12.53 6.34
C ASN A 153 -4.53 -11.34 7.30
N LYS A 154 -5.54 -11.11 8.13
CA LYS A 154 -5.53 -10.01 9.11
C LYS A 154 -4.51 -10.20 10.22
N ALA A 155 -4.11 -11.43 10.51
CA ALA A 155 -3.15 -11.73 11.56
C ALA A 155 -1.79 -11.10 11.28
N VAL A 156 -1.31 -11.18 10.04
CA VAL A 156 -0.06 -10.53 9.60
C VAL A 156 -0.08 -9.03 9.91
N TRP A 157 -1.17 -8.35 9.57
CA TRP A 157 -1.32 -6.91 9.82
C TRP A 157 -1.29 -6.56 11.31
N GLN A 158 -2.08 -7.29 12.10
CA GLN A 158 -2.17 -7.04 13.53
C GLN A 158 -0.81 -7.24 14.22
N ASP A 159 -0.08 -8.27 13.83
CA ASP A 159 1.25 -8.57 14.36
C ASP A 159 2.27 -7.52 13.98
N VAL A 160 2.30 -7.11 12.71
CA VAL A 160 3.23 -6.07 12.23
C VAL A 160 2.95 -4.74 12.90
N VAL A 161 1.69 -4.31 12.96
CA VAL A 161 1.30 -3.06 13.64
C VAL A 161 1.65 -3.13 15.14
N ARG A 162 1.55 -4.29 15.78
CA ARG A 162 1.94 -4.46 17.19
C ARG A 162 3.45 -4.36 17.39
N ARG A 163 4.25 -5.00 16.52
CA ARG A 163 5.72 -5.09 16.65
C ARG A 163 6.45 -3.78 16.31
N LEU A 164 5.97 -3.04 15.31
CA LEU A 164 6.60 -1.81 14.85
C LEU A 164 6.21 -0.61 15.73
N GLN A 165 7.17 0.27 16.01
CA GLN A 165 6.95 1.44 16.87
C GLN A 165 6.89 2.76 16.08
N ASN A 166 7.80 3.00 15.17
CA ASN A 166 7.96 4.28 14.49
C ASN A 166 7.26 4.31 13.14
N ILE A 167 5.95 4.06 13.15
CA ILE A 167 5.12 4.01 11.94
C ILE A 167 3.81 4.76 12.11
N VAL A 168 3.28 5.23 10.99
CA VAL A 168 1.87 5.61 10.88
C VAL A 168 1.17 4.60 10.00
N SER A 169 0.14 3.94 10.50
CA SER A 169 -0.57 2.87 9.79
C SER A 169 -2.04 3.20 9.55
N PHE A 170 -2.56 2.75 8.40
CA PHE A 170 -3.94 2.93 7.97
C PHE A 170 -4.52 1.57 7.58
N ASP A 171 -5.47 1.07 8.36
CA ASP A 171 -6.23 -0.14 8.06
C ASP A 171 -7.44 0.23 7.20
N MET A 172 -7.42 -0.13 5.92
CA MET A 172 -8.47 0.14 4.93
C MET A 172 -9.33 -1.11 4.62
N TYR A 173 -9.23 -2.15 5.41
CA TYR A 173 -9.89 -3.45 5.28
C TYR A 173 -9.33 -4.35 4.17
N TYR A 174 -9.34 -3.92 2.91
CA TYR A 174 -8.80 -4.68 1.78
C TYR A 174 -7.28 -4.60 1.72
N CYS A 175 -6.72 -3.47 2.15
CA CYS A 175 -5.29 -3.29 2.31
C CYS A 175 -4.95 -2.51 3.57
N GLY A 176 -3.69 -2.61 3.98
CA GLY A 176 -3.06 -1.76 4.98
C GLY A 176 -2.01 -0.88 4.33
N LEU A 177 -1.92 0.38 4.77
CA LEU A 177 -0.85 1.28 4.37
C LEU A 177 0.00 1.61 5.58
N VAL A 178 1.32 1.47 5.46
CA VAL A 178 2.30 1.91 6.46
C VAL A 178 3.15 3.01 5.85
N TYR A 179 3.32 4.08 6.60
CA TYR A 179 4.31 5.13 6.34
C TYR A 179 5.42 5.03 7.37
N VAL A 180 6.66 4.99 6.89
CA VAL A 180 7.85 4.86 7.75
C VAL A 180 8.38 6.25 8.07
N ASP A 181 8.35 6.64 9.36
CA ASP A 181 8.93 7.90 9.84
C ASP A 181 9.35 7.78 11.31
N PRO A 182 10.66 7.58 11.59
CA PRO A 182 11.17 7.45 12.94
C PRO A 182 10.93 8.66 13.85
N LYS A 183 10.66 9.82 13.26
CA LYS A 183 10.41 11.07 14.00
C LYS A 183 8.96 11.20 14.46
N ARG A 184 8.07 10.32 13.99
CA ARG A 184 6.65 10.33 14.36
C ARG A 184 6.36 9.33 15.46
N TYR A 185 5.45 9.69 16.34
CA TYR A 185 4.86 8.72 17.26
C TYR A 185 4.02 7.72 16.49
N LYS A 186 3.99 6.49 16.98
CA LYS A 186 3.13 5.44 16.44
C LYS A 186 1.67 5.88 16.44
N GLN A 187 1.05 5.82 15.27
CA GLN A 187 -0.36 6.13 15.07
C GLN A 187 -1.00 5.05 14.19
N ASN A 188 -2.17 4.59 14.61
CA ASN A 188 -2.90 3.55 13.89
C ASN A 188 -4.31 4.06 13.59
N TYR A 189 -4.64 4.17 12.32
CA TYR A 189 -5.93 4.65 11.85
C TYR A 189 -6.72 3.51 11.20
N LYS A 190 -8.01 3.43 11.51
CA LYS A 190 -8.95 2.61 10.74
C LYS A 190 -9.70 3.53 9.79
N ILE A 191 -9.68 3.22 8.51
CA ILE A 191 -10.28 4.05 7.47
C ILE A 191 -11.41 3.26 6.80
N ASN A 192 -12.52 3.91 6.56
CA ASN A 192 -13.56 3.39 5.70
C ASN A 192 -13.21 3.76 4.25
N PHE A 193 -12.72 2.77 3.54
CA PHE A 193 -12.19 2.91 2.19
C PHE A 193 -13.14 2.26 1.18
#